data_4fef22f7aef4abc947daba2140f20e88
#
_entry.id   4fef22f7aef4abc947daba2140f20e88
#
_cell.length_a   1.000
_cell.length_b   1.000
_cell.length_c   1.000
_cell.angle_alpha   90.00
_cell.angle_beta   90.00
_cell.angle_gamma   90.00
#
_symmetry.space_group_name_H-M   'P 1'
#
loop_
_entity.id
_entity.type
_entity.pdbx_description
1 polymer ?
#
loop_
_entity_poly.entity_id
_entity_poly.type
_entity_poly.pdbx_seq_one_letter_code
_entity_poly.pdbx_strand_id
1 'polypeptide(L)'
;MKKVLFLLAAFVFCLQINGFSQKSKVGFYTGYTNANMYGKIGGERVKDDPLSGITFGLVLDAPIGKSHMSFSPSLSYVQKGRVTFFENTRASNLKEWIALRYAELNANFVYNTNGAKGNWFIGGGPSISFDLPSKKVSKTDDLKTETNLNFGQEANSDVRGIDYGANLLTGYRFKGGFFFAFNYTVGIRNLVPVQDGNDNNIRNHCWGIRLGFLINNK
;
A
#
# COMPACT_ATOMS: atom_id res chain seq x y z
N MET A 1 -6.37 -13.32 10.91
CA MET A 1 -6.65 -14.37 9.90
C MET A 1 -8.01 -14.18 9.21
N LYS A 2 -9.14 -13.99 9.91
CA LYS A 2 -10.48 -13.81 9.29
C LYS A 2 -10.55 -12.65 8.28
N LYS A 3 -9.92 -11.49 8.56
CA LYS A 3 -9.88 -10.31 7.67
C LYS A 3 -9.18 -10.60 6.34
N VAL A 4 -8.05 -11.31 6.36
CA VAL A 4 -7.27 -11.67 5.16
C VAL A 4 -8.03 -12.70 4.31
N LEU A 5 -8.71 -13.66 4.96
CA LEU A 5 -9.54 -14.65 4.28
C LEU A 5 -10.73 -13.99 3.55
N PHE A 6 -11.36 -13.01 4.19
CA PHE A 6 -12.43 -12.23 3.59
C PHE A 6 -11.97 -11.44 2.36
N LEU A 7 -10.78 -10.81 2.43
CA LEU A 7 -10.18 -10.10 1.30
C LEU A 7 -9.86 -11.04 0.13
N LEU A 8 -9.32 -12.21 0.45
CA LEU A 8 -9.02 -13.24 -0.56
C LEU A 8 -10.31 -13.72 -1.23
N ALA A 9 -11.36 -13.96 -0.45
CA ALA A 9 -12.68 -14.33 -0.97
C ALA A 9 -13.28 -13.23 -1.85
N ALA A 10 -13.20 -11.96 -1.45
CA ALA A 10 -13.67 -10.82 -2.25
C ALA A 10 -12.87 -10.69 -3.56
N PHE A 11 -11.56 -10.89 -3.52
CA PHE A 11 -10.71 -10.88 -4.72
C PHE A 11 -11.07 -12.03 -5.67
N VAL A 12 -11.26 -13.26 -5.14
CA VAL A 12 -11.69 -14.43 -5.92
C VAL A 12 -13.08 -14.22 -6.51
N PHE A 13 -14.01 -13.60 -5.77
CA PHE A 13 -15.33 -13.26 -6.28
C PHE A 13 -15.27 -12.30 -7.47
N CYS A 14 -14.37 -11.31 -7.44
CA CYS A 14 -14.13 -10.42 -8.58
C CYS A 14 -13.64 -11.17 -9.83
N LEU A 15 -12.95 -12.32 -9.67
CA LEU A 15 -12.51 -13.14 -10.80
C LEU A 15 -13.65 -13.92 -11.48
N GLN A 16 -14.78 -14.13 -10.80
CA GLN A 16 -15.91 -14.93 -11.30
C GLN A 16 -16.98 -14.12 -12.03
N ILE A 17 -16.83 -12.80 -12.15
CA ILE A 17 -17.80 -11.96 -12.87
C ILE A 17 -17.70 -12.26 -14.37
N ASN A 18 -18.62 -13.04 -14.90
CA ASN A 18 -18.65 -13.57 -16.27
C ASN A 18 -18.58 -12.52 -17.40
N GLY A 19 -18.86 -11.24 -17.11
CA GLY A 19 -18.74 -10.14 -18.07
C GLY A 19 -17.29 -9.76 -18.44
N PHE A 20 -16.28 -10.19 -17.64
CA PHE A 20 -14.86 -9.88 -17.84
C PHE A 20 -14.03 -11.08 -18.36
N SER A 21 -14.67 -12.24 -18.57
CA SER A 21 -13.99 -13.53 -18.70
C SER A 21 -13.08 -13.71 -19.92
N GLN A 22 -13.38 -13.10 -21.07
CA GLN A 22 -12.68 -13.50 -22.32
C GLN A 22 -11.33 -12.81 -22.58
N LYS A 23 -10.96 -11.74 -21.86
CA LYS A 23 -9.70 -11.01 -22.06
C LYS A 23 -8.99 -10.57 -20.77
N SER A 24 -9.50 -11.02 -19.63
CA SER A 24 -8.90 -10.65 -18.34
C SER A 24 -7.58 -11.37 -18.14
N LYS A 25 -6.59 -10.65 -17.61
CA LYS A 25 -5.25 -11.16 -17.32
C LYS A 25 -5.02 -11.09 -15.83
N VAL A 26 -4.50 -12.15 -15.26
CA VAL A 26 -4.04 -12.19 -13.87
C VAL A 26 -2.53 -12.04 -13.86
N GLY A 27 -2.01 -11.36 -12.89
CA GLY A 27 -0.57 -11.17 -12.75
C GLY A 27 -0.13 -11.04 -11.31
N PHE A 28 1.16 -10.97 -11.14
CA PHE A 28 1.81 -10.73 -9.87
C PHE A 28 2.85 -9.63 -10.01
N TYR A 29 3.18 -9.02 -8.89
CA TYR A 29 4.24 -8.02 -8.83
C TYR A 29 4.96 -8.04 -7.49
N THR A 30 6.15 -7.51 -7.51
CA THR A 30 6.93 -7.13 -6.33
C THR A 30 7.46 -5.73 -6.51
N GLY A 31 7.87 -5.09 -5.42
CA GLY A 31 8.36 -3.73 -5.53
C GLY A 31 8.91 -3.15 -4.24
N TYR A 32 9.44 -1.96 -4.40
CA TYR A 32 9.92 -1.10 -3.35
C TYR A 32 8.84 -0.10 -2.96
N THR A 33 8.74 0.21 -1.67
CA THR A 33 7.89 1.26 -1.13
C THR A 33 8.70 2.25 -0.31
N ASN A 34 8.29 3.51 -0.35
CA ASN A 34 8.78 4.54 0.52
C ASN A 34 7.57 5.26 1.10
N ALA A 35 7.36 5.08 2.37
CA ALA A 35 6.16 5.57 3.07
C ALA A 35 6.54 6.59 4.14
N ASN A 36 5.66 7.55 4.34
CA ASN A 36 5.75 8.48 5.44
C ASN A 36 4.36 8.75 6.03
N MET A 37 4.33 9.38 7.18
CA MET A 37 3.13 9.84 7.83
C MET A 37 3.16 11.36 7.94
N TYR A 38 2.05 11.99 7.69
CA TYR A 38 1.90 13.43 7.83
C TYR A 38 0.69 13.78 8.70
N GLY A 39 0.76 14.91 9.33
CA GLY A 39 -0.30 15.38 10.21
C GLY A 39 0.21 16.23 11.36
N LYS A 40 -0.52 16.20 12.47
CA LYS A 40 -0.19 16.92 13.69
C LYS A 40 -0.31 16.00 14.91
N ILE A 41 0.61 16.17 15.86
CA ILE A 41 0.58 15.57 17.20
C ILE A 41 0.84 16.70 18.20
N GLY A 42 -0.04 16.86 19.20
CA GLY A 42 0.11 17.93 20.19
C GLY A 42 0.09 19.35 19.59
N GLY A 43 -0.60 19.54 18.44
CA GLY A 43 -0.61 20.82 17.72
C GLY A 43 0.56 21.04 16.77
N GLU A 44 1.65 20.27 16.88
CA GLU A 44 2.83 20.40 16.03
C GLU A 44 2.76 19.47 14.82
N ARG A 45 3.34 19.91 13.69
CA ARG A 45 3.43 19.07 12.49
C ARG A 45 4.41 17.92 12.71
N VAL A 46 4.01 16.72 12.30
CA VAL A 46 4.89 15.55 12.25
C VAL A 46 6.01 15.81 11.23
N LYS A 47 7.26 15.72 11.67
CA LYS A 47 8.48 15.91 10.86
C LYS A 47 9.32 14.63 10.86
N ASP A 48 8.70 13.54 10.47
CA ASP A 48 9.38 12.23 10.46
C ASP A 48 9.97 11.92 9.09
N ASP A 49 10.99 11.08 9.08
CA ASP A 49 11.62 10.61 7.85
C ASP A 49 10.85 9.42 7.25
N PRO A 50 10.90 9.27 5.92
CA PRO A 50 10.23 8.17 5.26
C PRO A 50 10.87 6.82 5.59
N LEU A 51 10.04 5.79 5.72
CA LEU A 51 10.46 4.41 5.90
C LEU A 51 10.42 3.66 4.57
N SER A 52 11.55 3.09 4.20
CA SER A 52 11.67 2.17 3.08
C SER A 52 11.08 0.81 3.40
N GLY A 53 10.39 0.21 2.45
CA GLY A 53 9.73 -1.07 2.61
C GLY A 53 9.59 -1.84 1.31
N ILE A 54 8.87 -2.94 1.38
CA ILE A 54 8.58 -3.81 0.24
C ILE A 54 7.09 -3.97 0.03
N THR A 55 6.73 -4.29 -1.20
CA THR A 55 5.37 -4.70 -1.58
C THR A 55 5.44 -5.89 -2.51
N PHE A 56 4.46 -6.78 -2.42
CA PHE A 56 4.21 -7.83 -3.40
C PHE A 56 2.72 -8.16 -3.41
N GLY A 57 2.22 -8.59 -4.55
CA GLY A 57 0.79 -8.83 -4.67
C GLY A 57 0.35 -9.41 -6.00
N LEU A 58 -0.97 -9.59 -6.08
CA LEU A 58 -1.67 -10.04 -7.27
C LEU A 58 -2.41 -8.87 -7.89
N VAL A 59 -2.54 -8.88 -9.20
CA VAL A 59 -3.29 -7.90 -9.97
C VAL A 59 -4.13 -8.60 -11.03
N LEU A 60 -5.35 -8.13 -11.20
CA LEU A 60 -6.21 -8.46 -12.33
C LEU A 60 -6.21 -7.28 -13.29
N ASP A 61 -6.18 -7.53 -14.58
CA ASP A 61 -6.42 -6.54 -15.62
C ASP A 61 -7.62 -7.01 -16.46
N ALA A 62 -8.76 -6.38 -16.25
CA ALA A 62 -10.01 -6.72 -16.90
C ALA A 62 -10.43 -5.57 -17.83
N PRO A 63 -10.20 -5.70 -19.16
CA PRO A 63 -10.61 -4.69 -20.14
C PRO A 63 -12.12 -4.43 -20.12
N ILE A 64 -12.51 -3.17 -20.24
CA ILE A 64 -13.92 -2.75 -20.24
C ILE A 64 -14.39 -2.56 -21.70
N GLY A 65 -15.10 -3.55 -22.21
CA GLY A 65 -15.62 -3.56 -23.57
C GLY A 65 -14.51 -3.45 -24.61
N LYS A 66 -14.70 -2.59 -25.64
CA LYS A 66 -13.72 -2.26 -26.67
C LYS A 66 -12.93 -0.97 -26.38
N SER A 67 -13.09 -0.42 -25.19
CA SER A 67 -12.44 0.83 -24.78
C SER A 67 -10.97 0.62 -24.44
N HIS A 68 -10.24 1.71 -24.25
CA HIS A 68 -8.88 1.69 -23.71
C HIS A 68 -8.86 1.58 -22.17
N MET A 69 -10.02 1.42 -21.56
CA MET A 69 -10.16 1.33 -20.10
C MET A 69 -10.14 -0.12 -19.63
N SER A 70 -9.50 -0.34 -18.49
CA SER A 70 -9.53 -1.60 -17.75
C SER A 70 -9.93 -1.35 -16.30
N PHE A 71 -10.64 -2.29 -15.70
CA PHE A 71 -10.74 -2.39 -14.24
C PHE A 71 -9.60 -3.27 -13.75
N SER A 72 -8.77 -2.72 -12.88
CA SER A 72 -7.54 -3.38 -12.44
C SER A 72 -7.44 -3.43 -10.91
N PRO A 73 -8.20 -4.33 -10.26
CA PRO A 73 -8.08 -4.55 -8.83
C PRO A 73 -6.76 -5.27 -8.51
N SER A 74 -6.20 -4.96 -7.33
CA SER A 74 -5.01 -5.63 -6.83
C SER A 74 -5.12 -5.90 -5.35
N LEU A 75 -4.58 -7.04 -4.91
CA LEU A 75 -4.41 -7.41 -3.51
C LEU A 75 -2.93 -7.57 -3.22
N SER A 76 -2.42 -6.86 -2.23
CA SER A 76 -0.99 -6.84 -1.92
C SER A 76 -0.69 -6.85 -0.43
N TYR A 77 0.45 -7.42 -0.10
CA TYR A 77 1.20 -7.04 1.08
C TYR A 77 1.91 -5.72 0.81
N VAL A 78 1.82 -4.77 1.72
CA VAL A 78 2.54 -3.51 1.64
C VAL A 78 3.09 -3.13 3.00
N GLN A 79 4.36 -2.74 3.03
CA GLN A 79 5.00 -2.16 4.21
C GLN A 79 4.98 -0.64 4.09
N LYS A 80 4.41 0.00 5.12
CA LYS A 80 4.33 1.45 5.29
C LYS A 80 4.96 1.83 6.64
N GLY A 81 5.01 3.11 6.95
CA GLY A 81 5.47 3.57 8.25
C GLY A 81 6.28 4.85 8.17
N ARG A 82 7.03 5.09 9.24
CA ARG A 82 7.87 6.29 9.37
C ARG A 82 9.05 6.02 10.29
N VAL A 83 10.12 6.77 10.12
CA VAL A 83 11.20 6.86 11.09
C VAL A 83 10.85 7.98 12.05
N THR A 84 10.65 7.66 13.32
CA THR A 84 10.18 8.61 14.35
C THR A 84 11.32 9.36 15.03
N PHE A 85 12.49 8.75 15.08
CA PHE A 85 13.67 9.34 15.68
C PHE A 85 14.93 8.81 15.01
N PHE A 86 15.88 9.70 14.74
CA PHE A 86 17.19 9.35 14.24
C PHE A 86 18.22 10.30 14.84
N GLU A 87 19.15 9.78 15.64
CA GLU A 87 20.27 10.51 16.17
C GLU A 87 21.57 9.74 15.85
N ASN A 88 22.51 10.44 15.27
CA ASN A 88 23.83 9.92 14.96
C ASN A 88 24.85 10.85 15.62
N THR A 89 25.34 10.45 16.78
CA THR A 89 26.37 11.17 17.53
C THR A 89 27.65 10.33 17.63
N ARG A 90 28.74 10.95 18.05
CA ARG A 90 29.99 10.20 18.31
C ARG A 90 29.86 9.15 19.42
N ALA A 91 28.81 9.27 20.27
CA ALA A 91 28.57 8.39 21.41
C ALA A 91 27.58 7.25 21.11
N SER A 92 26.61 7.44 20.22
CA SER A 92 25.61 6.40 19.88
C SER A 92 24.85 6.72 18.59
N ASN A 93 24.42 5.65 17.92
CA ASN A 93 23.51 5.70 16.79
C ASN A 93 22.14 5.18 17.23
N LEU A 94 21.20 6.07 17.54
CA LEU A 94 19.83 5.70 17.90
C LEU A 94 18.91 5.92 16.71
N LYS A 95 18.18 4.87 16.33
CA LYS A 95 17.15 4.95 15.28
C LYS A 95 15.87 4.26 15.75
N GLU A 96 14.77 5.00 15.74
CA GLU A 96 13.45 4.45 16.01
C GLU A 96 12.54 4.57 14.78
N TRP A 97 11.75 3.53 14.52
CA TRP A 97 10.79 3.55 13.43
C TRP A 97 9.57 2.71 13.73
N ILE A 98 8.47 3.08 13.12
CA ILE A 98 7.22 2.33 13.13
C ILE A 98 7.07 1.65 11.78
N ALA A 99 7.09 0.31 11.78
CA ALA A 99 6.89 -0.50 10.58
C ALA A 99 5.46 -1.06 10.58
N LEU A 100 4.59 -0.47 9.79
CA LEU A 100 3.21 -0.91 9.61
C LEU A 100 3.14 -1.85 8.40
N ARG A 101 2.50 -2.99 8.58
CA ARG A 101 2.27 -3.98 7.54
C ARG A 101 0.79 -4.08 7.27
N TYR A 102 0.43 -4.10 5.99
CA TYR A 102 -0.97 -4.14 5.57
C TYR A 102 -1.21 -5.18 4.48
N ALA A 103 -2.40 -5.77 4.52
CA ALA A 103 -3.03 -6.34 3.36
C ALA A 103 -3.85 -5.23 2.69
N GLU A 104 -3.45 -4.79 1.50
CA GLU A 104 -4.05 -3.66 0.78
C GLU A 104 -4.79 -4.13 -0.45
N LEU A 105 -6.06 -3.73 -0.56
CA LEU A 105 -6.90 -3.91 -1.72
C LEU A 105 -7.06 -2.57 -2.43
N ASN A 106 -6.72 -2.51 -3.72
CA ASN A 106 -6.95 -1.36 -4.58
C ASN A 106 -7.96 -1.73 -5.67
N ALA A 107 -8.86 -0.82 -6.00
CA ALA A 107 -9.82 -0.97 -7.08
C ALA A 107 -9.59 0.13 -8.13
N ASN A 108 -8.63 -0.08 -9.03
CA ASN A 108 -8.18 0.94 -9.97
C ASN A 108 -8.94 0.84 -11.30
N PHE A 109 -9.27 2.00 -11.87
CA PHE A 109 -9.62 2.16 -13.27
C PHE A 109 -8.38 2.68 -14.01
N VAL A 110 -8.03 2.01 -15.09
CA VAL A 110 -6.76 2.22 -15.79
C VAL A 110 -7.03 2.51 -17.26
N TYR A 111 -6.50 3.61 -17.76
CA TYR A 111 -6.46 3.93 -19.17
C TYR A 111 -5.16 3.41 -19.79
N ASN A 112 -5.28 2.68 -20.89
CA ASN A 112 -4.16 2.08 -21.61
C ASN A 112 -4.00 2.73 -23.00
N THR A 113 -2.79 3.13 -23.36
CA THR A 113 -2.50 3.56 -24.75
C THR A 113 -2.30 2.34 -25.64
N ASN A 114 -2.38 2.54 -26.96
CA ASN A 114 -2.05 1.52 -27.93
C ASN A 114 -0.64 1.75 -28.48
N GLY A 115 0.24 0.78 -28.30
CA GLY A 115 1.58 0.84 -28.85
C GLY A 115 2.03 -0.47 -29.50
N ALA A 116 2.88 -0.37 -30.52
CA ALA A 116 3.37 -1.52 -31.27
C ALA A 116 4.19 -2.50 -30.41
N LYS A 117 4.93 -2.01 -29.42
CA LYS A 117 5.81 -2.81 -28.53
C LYS A 117 5.23 -3.00 -27.12
N GLY A 118 4.23 -2.24 -26.75
CA GLY A 118 3.59 -2.25 -25.44
C GLY A 118 2.71 -1.03 -25.22
N ASN A 119 2.17 -0.86 -24.04
CA ASN A 119 1.21 0.18 -23.69
C ASN A 119 1.68 0.98 -22.49
N TRP A 120 1.65 2.30 -22.58
CA TRP A 120 1.63 3.15 -21.40
C TRP A 120 0.26 3.02 -20.72
N PHE A 121 0.25 3.11 -19.41
CA PHE A 121 -1.00 3.14 -18.67
C PHE A 121 -0.94 4.17 -17.54
N ILE A 122 -2.10 4.73 -17.23
CA ILE A 122 -2.33 5.61 -16.09
C ILE A 122 -3.68 5.29 -15.50
N GLY A 123 -3.78 5.31 -14.19
CA GLY A 123 -5.05 5.00 -13.53
C GLY A 123 -5.06 5.37 -12.06
N GLY A 124 -6.18 5.10 -11.43
CA GLY A 124 -6.38 5.32 -10.02
C GLY A 124 -7.68 4.77 -9.53
N GLY A 125 -7.85 4.77 -8.22
CA GLY A 125 -9.04 4.28 -7.57
C GLY A 125 -8.93 4.28 -6.05
N PRO A 126 -9.99 3.84 -5.37
CA PRO A 126 -9.98 3.69 -3.93
C PRO A 126 -9.02 2.58 -3.48
N SER A 127 -8.45 2.77 -2.29
CA SER A 127 -7.64 1.78 -1.58
C SER A 127 -8.18 1.55 -0.18
N ILE A 128 -8.10 0.31 0.28
CA ILE A 128 -8.36 -0.05 1.67
C ILE A 128 -7.27 -1.01 2.15
N SER A 129 -6.71 -0.71 3.31
CA SER A 129 -5.62 -1.48 3.91
C SER A 129 -6.06 -2.01 5.27
N PHE A 130 -5.83 -3.29 5.51
CA PHE A 130 -6.12 -3.98 6.76
C PHE A 130 -4.81 -4.32 7.46
N ASP A 131 -4.77 -4.05 8.75
CA ASP A 131 -3.62 -4.30 9.59
C ASP A 131 -3.16 -5.76 9.58
N LEU A 132 -1.85 -5.92 9.51
CA LEU A 132 -1.13 -7.16 9.79
C LEU A 132 -0.22 -6.93 11.00
N PRO A 133 0.27 -8.00 11.66
CA PRO A 133 1.19 -7.86 12.78
C PRO A 133 2.34 -6.92 12.45
N SER A 134 2.43 -5.81 13.18
CA SER A 134 3.33 -4.68 12.92
C SER A 134 4.13 -4.35 14.17
N LYS A 135 5.23 -3.62 14.02
CA LYS A 135 6.18 -3.40 15.12
C LYS A 135 6.67 -1.96 15.16
N LYS A 136 6.86 -1.48 16.39
CA LYS A 136 7.79 -0.38 16.69
C LYS A 136 9.16 -0.99 16.94
N VAL A 137 10.18 -0.43 16.31
CA VAL A 137 11.56 -0.91 16.42
C VAL A 137 12.43 0.25 16.89
N SER A 138 13.22 0.00 17.92
CA SER A 138 14.29 0.88 18.39
C SER A 138 15.62 0.15 18.23
N LYS A 139 16.58 0.79 17.58
CA LYS A 139 17.92 0.25 17.39
C LYS A 139 18.94 1.27 17.92
N THR A 140 19.74 0.84 18.89
CA THR A 140 20.88 1.59 19.46
C THR A 140 22.11 0.75 19.26
N ASP A 141 23.05 1.23 18.43
CA ASP A 141 24.27 0.50 18.04
C ASP A 141 23.95 -0.96 17.65
N ASP A 142 24.36 -1.94 18.46
CA ASP A 142 24.13 -3.37 18.23
C ASP A 142 22.85 -3.91 18.86
N LEU A 143 22.17 -3.12 19.72
CA LEU A 143 20.96 -3.55 20.40
C LEU A 143 19.71 -3.17 19.60
N LYS A 144 18.91 -4.18 19.24
CA LYS A 144 17.63 -4.02 18.56
C LYS A 144 16.49 -4.49 19.47
N THR A 145 15.58 -3.59 19.79
CA THR A 145 14.36 -3.87 20.55
C THR A 145 13.14 -3.76 19.64
N GLU A 146 12.27 -4.76 19.65
CA GLU A 146 11.05 -4.80 18.87
C GLU A 146 9.84 -4.92 19.80
N THR A 147 8.87 -4.02 19.65
CA THR A 147 7.60 -4.04 20.38
C THR A 147 6.45 -4.19 19.41
N ASN A 148 5.56 -5.14 19.64
CA ASN A 148 4.36 -5.31 18.83
C ASN A 148 3.42 -4.12 18.99
N LEU A 149 2.85 -3.64 17.89
CA LEU A 149 1.84 -2.59 17.89
C LEU A 149 0.45 -3.18 18.15
N ASN A 150 -0.30 -2.52 19.02
CA ASN A 150 -1.69 -2.84 19.29
C ASN A 150 -2.59 -2.01 18.36
N PHE A 151 -3.33 -2.69 17.48
CA PHE A 151 -4.26 -2.06 16.56
C PHE A 151 -5.68 -2.04 17.15
N GLY A 152 -6.31 -0.87 17.13
CA GLY A 152 -7.68 -0.70 17.62
C GLY A 152 -8.22 0.70 17.39
N GLN A 153 -9.43 0.93 17.91
CA GLN A 153 -10.06 2.26 17.90
C GLN A 153 -10.05 2.91 19.30
N GLU A 154 -9.75 2.15 20.31
CA GLU A 154 -9.78 2.56 21.71
C GLU A 154 -8.53 3.38 22.09
N ALA A 155 -8.61 4.16 23.15
CA ALA A 155 -7.54 5.03 23.62
C ALA A 155 -6.24 4.30 23.99
N ASN A 156 -6.32 3.02 24.34
CA ASN A 156 -5.17 2.17 24.67
C ASN A 156 -4.52 1.51 23.44
N SER A 157 -5.02 1.78 22.24
CA SER A 157 -4.44 1.29 20.99
C SER A 157 -3.37 2.23 20.47
N ASP A 158 -2.35 1.69 19.78
CA ASP A 158 -1.26 2.48 19.20
C ASP A 158 -1.67 3.13 17.88
N VAL A 159 -2.39 2.38 17.03
CA VAL A 159 -2.76 2.77 15.67
C VAL A 159 -4.12 2.17 15.29
N ARG A 160 -4.91 2.86 14.50
CA ARG A 160 -6.14 2.29 13.94
C ARG A 160 -5.81 1.21 12.91
N GLY A 161 -6.52 0.07 13.00
CA GLY A 161 -6.21 -1.13 12.22
C GLY A 161 -6.67 -1.10 10.75
N ILE A 162 -7.50 -0.13 10.34
CA ILE A 162 -7.96 0.00 8.96
C ILE A 162 -7.51 1.36 8.45
N ASP A 163 -6.88 1.39 7.28
CA ASP A 163 -6.56 2.61 6.55
C ASP A 163 -7.28 2.58 5.21
N TYR A 164 -7.86 3.69 4.78
CA TYR A 164 -8.46 3.85 3.47
C TYR A 164 -8.03 5.16 2.83
N GLY A 165 -7.96 5.15 1.50
CA GLY A 165 -7.45 6.27 0.75
C GLY A 165 -7.70 6.15 -0.75
N ALA A 166 -6.88 6.87 -1.50
CA ALA A 166 -6.85 6.83 -2.95
C ALA A 166 -5.47 6.38 -3.44
N ASN A 167 -5.48 5.55 -4.48
CA ASN A 167 -4.27 5.10 -5.16
C ASN A 167 -4.23 5.67 -6.58
N LEU A 168 -3.07 6.16 -6.99
CA LEU A 168 -2.74 6.57 -8.34
C LEU A 168 -1.61 5.67 -8.84
N LEU A 169 -1.65 5.31 -10.13
CA LEU A 169 -0.58 4.52 -10.73
C LEU A 169 -0.36 4.91 -12.19
N THR A 170 0.88 4.80 -12.62
CA THR A 170 1.27 4.94 -14.03
C THR A 170 2.42 3.99 -14.33
N GLY A 171 2.56 3.59 -15.59
CA GLY A 171 3.62 2.66 -15.95
C GLY A 171 3.59 2.26 -17.42
N TYR A 172 4.41 1.26 -17.72
CA TYR A 172 4.50 0.71 -19.06
C TYR A 172 4.39 -0.82 -19.00
N ARG A 173 3.58 -1.37 -19.87
CA ARG A 173 3.38 -2.81 -20.04
C ARG A 173 3.87 -3.24 -21.40
N PHE A 174 4.80 -4.18 -21.44
CA PHE A 174 5.29 -4.80 -22.66
C PHE A 174 4.30 -5.85 -23.19
N LYS A 175 4.34 -6.12 -24.49
CA LYS A 175 3.47 -7.15 -25.11
C LYS A 175 3.62 -8.54 -24.51
N GLY A 176 4.82 -8.87 -24.01
CA GLY A 176 5.08 -10.15 -23.33
C GLY A 176 4.45 -10.28 -21.94
N GLY A 177 3.77 -9.23 -21.44
CA GLY A 177 3.12 -9.24 -20.13
C GLY A 177 3.95 -8.63 -18.99
N PHE A 178 5.25 -8.46 -19.16
CA PHE A 178 6.08 -7.76 -18.17
C PHE A 178 5.65 -6.29 -18.09
N PHE A 179 5.64 -5.74 -16.86
CA PHE A 179 5.36 -4.33 -16.65
C PHE A 179 6.21 -3.73 -15.53
N PHE A 180 6.43 -2.44 -15.62
CA PHE A 180 6.87 -1.62 -14.50
C PHE A 180 5.83 -0.54 -14.21
N ALA A 181 5.67 -0.18 -12.95
CA ALA A 181 4.73 0.84 -12.53
C ALA A 181 5.29 1.68 -11.38
N PHE A 182 4.95 2.95 -11.40
CA PHE A 182 5.02 3.84 -10.25
C PHE A 182 3.62 3.95 -9.66
N ASN A 183 3.50 3.87 -8.35
CA ASN A 183 2.25 4.08 -7.65
C ASN A 183 2.41 5.06 -6.49
N TYR A 184 1.33 5.77 -6.18
CA TYR A 184 1.23 6.68 -5.06
C TYR A 184 -0.10 6.48 -4.35
N THR A 185 -0.06 6.17 -3.07
CA THR A 185 -1.26 5.98 -2.24
C THR A 185 -1.31 7.06 -1.18
N VAL A 186 -2.43 7.77 -1.10
CA VAL A 186 -2.72 8.80 -0.09
C VAL A 186 -3.78 8.25 0.85
N GLY A 187 -3.43 8.07 2.12
CA GLY A 187 -4.38 7.76 3.18
C GLY A 187 -5.24 8.99 3.51
N ILE A 188 -6.53 8.76 3.63
CA ILE A 188 -7.50 9.80 4.00
C ILE A 188 -7.86 9.68 5.49
N ARG A 189 -7.81 8.47 6.02
CA ARG A 189 -8.18 8.18 7.40
C ARG A 189 -7.14 8.69 8.39
N ASN A 190 -7.62 9.32 9.48
CA ASN A 190 -6.78 9.57 10.65
C ASN A 190 -6.47 8.24 11.35
N LEU A 191 -5.19 7.91 11.50
CA LEU A 191 -4.70 6.66 12.09
C LEU A 191 -4.52 6.75 13.62
N VAL A 192 -4.62 7.93 14.20
CA VAL A 192 -4.59 8.10 15.66
C VAL A 192 -5.89 7.53 16.24
N PRO A 193 -5.84 6.64 17.25
CA PRO A 193 -7.02 6.19 17.99
C PRO A 193 -7.78 7.35 18.62
N VAL A 194 -9.05 7.15 18.92
CA VAL A 194 -9.87 8.19 19.54
C VAL A 194 -9.39 8.43 20.98
N GLN A 195 -9.00 9.66 21.27
CA GLN A 195 -8.68 10.13 22.62
C GLN A 195 -9.44 11.43 22.84
N ASP A 196 -10.17 11.52 23.95
CA ASP A 196 -10.94 12.72 24.28
C ASP A 196 -10.02 13.94 24.42
N GLY A 197 -10.42 15.03 23.79
CA GLY A 197 -9.70 16.32 23.88
C GLY A 197 -8.41 16.42 23.05
N ASN A 198 -8.15 15.49 22.13
CA ASN A 198 -6.90 15.48 21.35
C ASN A 198 -7.15 15.63 19.84
N ASP A 199 -6.68 16.74 19.25
CA ASP A 199 -6.76 17.03 17.81
C ASP A 199 -5.67 16.36 16.98
N ASN A 200 -5.08 15.27 17.47
CA ASN A 200 -4.06 14.53 16.78
C ASN A 200 -4.60 13.92 15.48
N ASN A 201 -3.89 14.15 14.41
CA ASN A 201 -4.26 13.64 13.08
C ASN A 201 -3.01 13.18 12.34
N ILE A 202 -2.96 11.88 12.07
CA ILE A 202 -1.87 11.27 11.30
C ILE A 202 -2.48 10.45 10.17
N ARG A 203 -1.94 10.63 8.97
CA ARG A 203 -2.33 9.91 7.75
C ARG A 203 -1.11 9.34 7.06
N ASN A 204 -1.27 8.17 6.45
CA ASN A 204 -0.23 7.58 5.61
C ASN A 204 -0.19 8.21 4.23
N HIS A 205 1.00 8.32 3.68
CA HIS A 205 1.23 8.37 2.24
C HIS A 205 2.40 7.44 1.87
N CYS A 206 2.31 6.86 0.70
CA CYS A 206 3.29 5.88 0.27
C CYS A 206 3.45 5.95 -1.25
N TRP A 207 4.66 6.11 -1.73
CA TRP A 207 4.97 5.88 -3.14
C TRP A 207 5.77 4.59 -3.30
N GLY A 208 5.71 4.01 -4.49
CA GLY A 208 6.42 2.77 -4.75
C GLY A 208 6.71 2.56 -6.24
N ILE A 209 7.67 1.68 -6.49
CA ILE A 209 7.98 1.17 -7.82
C ILE A 209 7.69 -0.32 -7.81
N ARG A 210 6.95 -0.78 -8.81
CA ARG A 210 6.52 -2.18 -8.95
C ARG A 210 7.04 -2.75 -10.25
N LEU A 211 7.51 -3.97 -10.19
CA LEU A 211 7.84 -4.80 -11.34
C LEU A 211 6.96 -6.04 -11.30
N GLY A 212 6.37 -6.41 -12.40
CA GLY A 212 5.44 -7.52 -12.42
C GLY A 212 5.23 -8.12 -13.79
N PHE A 213 4.41 -9.16 -13.80
CA PHE A 213 4.08 -9.92 -14.99
C PHE A 213 2.59 -10.25 -15.03
N LEU A 214 1.95 -9.98 -16.17
CA LEU A 214 0.58 -10.39 -16.46
C LEU A 214 0.61 -11.67 -17.32
N ILE A 215 -0.07 -12.68 -16.84
CA ILE A 215 -0.21 -13.95 -17.56
C ILE A 215 -1.25 -13.75 -18.66
N ASN A 216 -0.87 -13.99 -19.91
CA ASN A 216 -1.79 -13.98 -21.02
C ASN A 216 -2.53 -15.32 -21.04
N ASN A 217 -3.83 -15.32 -20.79
CA ASN A 217 -4.65 -16.47 -21.13
C ASN A 217 -4.72 -16.57 -22.66
N LYS A 218 -4.28 -17.72 -23.17
CA LYS A 218 -4.40 -18.07 -24.60
C LYS A 218 -5.84 -18.28 -24.99
#